data_25b5648c7c576f6a1443fe75b88baf59
#
_entry.id   25b5648c7c576f6a1443fe75b88baf59
#
_cell.length_a   1.000
_cell.length_b   1.000
_cell.length_c   1.000
_cell.angle_alpha   90.00
_cell.angle_beta   90.00
_cell.angle_gamma   90.00
#
_symmetry.space_group_name_H-M   'P 1'
#
loop_
_entity.id
_entity.type
_entity.pdbx_description
1 polymer ?
#
loop_
_entity_poly.entity_id
_entity_poly.type
_entity_poly.pdbx_seq_one_letter_code
_entity_poly.pdbx_strand_id
1 'polypeptide(L)'
;KKDFKSIVVTGTNGKSTTCKIIDHVLKKNKLKTLLGGNIGKPILDLKIKKYNYIIIEASSFQLAYSKFIRPDHAILLNIANDHLDWHGNMRNYINSKFKIFALQKKSQYSFVNKNLQNNFINRKLSGKLIIPRMQDYNRIKNKVKNDYIKTNINNENMSNVVALAKILKIKEKSFITSLNSFKGLPHRYEVFLKKK
;
A
#
# COMPACT_ATOMS: atom_id res chain seq x y z
N LYS A 1 -18.19 -17.69 1.84
CA LYS A 1 -18.10 -16.23 1.73
C LYS A 1 -16.81 -15.81 2.42
N LYS A 2 -15.99 -14.95 1.82
CA LYS A 2 -14.72 -14.49 2.39
C LYS A 2 -15.03 -13.47 3.50
N ASP A 3 -14.71 -13.79 4.74
CA ASP A 3 -15.07 -12.96 5.92
C ASP A 3 -14.11 -11.79 6.17
N PHE A 4 -13.14 -11.57 5.30
CA PHE A 4 -12.16 -10.49 5.38
C PHE A 4 -11.94 -9.83 4.03
N LYS A 5 -11.42 -8.61 4.03
CA LYS A 5 -10.95 -7.92 2.84
C LYS A 5 -9.42 -7.93 2.77
N SER A 6 -8.87 -8.00 1.57
CA SER A 6 -7.43 -7.99 1.34
C SER A 6 -6.97 -6.66 0.78
N ILE A 7 -5.87 -6.16 1.32
CA ILE A 7 -5.13 -5.01 0.83
C ILE A 7 -3.75 -5.52 0.43
N VAL A 8 -3.41 -5.43 -0.86
CA VAL A 8 -2.09 -5.85 -1.35
C VAL A 8 -1.35 -4.63 -1.86
N VAL A 9 -0.10 -4.47 -1.40
CA VAL A 9 0.75 -3.33 -1.73
C VAL A 9 1.99 -3.82 -2.46
N THR A 10 2.25 -3.24 -3.62
CA THR A 10 3.49 -3.42 -4.39
C THR A 10 4.05 -2.08 -4.85
N GLY A 11 5.25 -2.10 -5.38
CA GLY A 11 5.98 -0.93 -5.87
C GLY A 11 7.47 -1.21 -5.87
N THR A 12 8.27 -0.31 -6.42
CA THR A 12 9.72 -0.38 -6.24
C THR A 12 10.06 0.03 -4.83
N ASN A 13 9.62 1.20 -4.41
CA ASN A 13 9.91 1.77 -3.10
C ASN A 13 8.65 1.97 -2.25
N GLY A 14 8.80 2.09 -0.93
CA GLY A 14 7.73 2.48 -0.01
C GLY A 14 6.78 1.38 0.45
N LYS A 15 6.87 0.16 -0.08
CA LYS A 15 5.97 -0.97 0.23
C LYS A 15 5.78 -1.22 1.73
N SER A 16 6.89 -1.49 2.43
CA SER A 16 6.85 -1.84 3.86
C SER A 16 6.32 -0.69 4.71
N THR A 17 6.75 0.54 4.40
CA THR A 17 6.26 1.75 5.09
C THR A 17 4.75 1.89 4.91
N THR A 18 4.26 1.80 3.68
CA THR A 18 2.84 1.90 3.37
C THR A 18 2.03 0.81 4.09
N CYS A 19 2.47 -0.45 4.03
CA CYS A 19 1.81 -1.56 4.71
C CYS A 19 1.72 -1.35 6.23
N LYS A 20 2.81 -0.92 6.86
CA LYS A 20 2.86 -0.66 8.30
C LYS A 20 1.99 0.52 8.71
N ILE A 21 1.96 1.61 7.93
CA ILE A 21 1.07 2.75 8.20
C ILE A 21 -0.40 2.32 8.07
N ILE A 22 -0.76 1.57 7.02
CA ILE A 22 -2.12 1.04 6.85
C ILE A 22 -2.51 0.16 8.04
N ASP A 23 -1.66 -0.79 8.42
CA ASP A 23 -1.89 -1.69 9.57
C ASP A 23 -2.12 -0.90 10.86
N HIS A 24 -1.26 0.08 11.13
CA HIS A 24 -1.38 0.94 12.30
C HIS A 24 -2.68 1.76 12.30
N VAL A 25 -3.00 2.41 11.19
CA VAL A 25 -4.22 3.21 11.05
C VAL A 25 -5.46 2.36 11.26
N LEU A 26 -5.54 1.18 10.65
CA LEU A 26 -6.68 0.29 10.80
C LEU A 26 -6.83 -0.22 12.24
N LYS A 27 -5.75 -0.64 12.88
CA LYS A 27 -5.75 -1.07 14.30
C LYS A 27 -6.20 0.05 15.23
N LYS A 28 -5.72 1.28 15.04
CA LYS A 28 -6.16 2.45 15.84
C LYS A 28 -7.64 2.79 15.64
N ASN A 29 -8.19 2.38 14.50
CA ASN A 29 -9.63 2.48 14.22
C ASN A 29 -10.42 1.21 14.57
N LYS A 30 -9.91 0.40 15.51
CA LYS A 30 -10.55 -0.80 16.07
C LYS A 30 -10.83 -1.91 15.05
N LEU A 31 -10.13 -1.90 13.90
CA LEU A 31 -10.22 -2.94 12.89
C LEU A 31 -9.12 -3.99 13.14
N LYS A 32 -9.50 -5.25 13.18
CA LYS A 32 -8.55 -6.37 13.34
C LYS A 32 -7.82 -6.59 12.02
N THR A 33 -6.49 -6.47 12.04
CA THR A 33 -5.65 -6.61 10.84
C THR A 33 -4.60 -7.70 11.02
N LEU A 34 -4.27 -8.36 9.94
CA LEU A 34 -3.14 -9.29 9.83
C LEU A 34 -2.20 -8.77 8.74
N LEU A 35 -0.94 -8.56 9.08
CA LEU A 35 0.09 -8.07 8.18
C LEU A 35 1.11 -9.17 7.89
N GLY A 36 1.41 -9.36 6.60
CA GLY A 36 2.40 -10.36 6.18
C GLY A 36 2.81 -10.21 4.71
N GLY A 37 3.47 -11.23 4.19
CA GLY A 37 4.00 -11.28 2.83
C GLY A 37 5.52 -11.12 2.78
N ASN A 38 6.02 -10.17 2.02
CA ASN A 38 7.46 -9.87 1.93
C ASN A 38 8.03 -9.25 3.22
N ILE A 39 7.16 -8.84 4.14
CA ILE A 39 7.51 -8.41 5.50
C ILE A 39 6.73 -9.20 6.54
N GLY A 40 7.33 -9.38 7.70
CA GLY A 40 6.69 -10.09 8.80
C GLY A 40 6.56 -11.59 8.52
N LYS A 41 5.36 -12.13 8.65
CA LYS A 41 5.10 -13.57 8.41
C LYS A 41 4.86 -13.87 6.93
N PRO A 42 5.43 -14.97 6.39
CA PRO A 42 5.09 -15.43 5.05
C PRO A 42 3.58 -15.62 4.87
N ILE A 43 3.08 -15.43 3.64
CA ILE A 43 1.64 -15.48 3.36
C ILE A 43 1.04 -16.85 3.75
N LEU A 44 1.77 -17.94 3.52
CA LEU A 44 1.32 -19.30 3.82
C LEU A 44 1.20 -19.58 5.31
N ASP A 45 1.96 -18.87 6.16
CA ASP A 45 1.93 -19.03 7.62
C ASP A 45 0.85 -18.16 8.30
N LEU A 46 0.10 -17.39 7.51
CA LEU A 46 -0.93 -16.52 8.04
C LEU A 46 -2.16 -17.32 8.47
N LYS A 47 -2.37 -17.43 9.78
CA LYS A 47 -3.59 -18.01 10.35
C LYS A 47 -4.74 -17.02 10.21
N ILE A 48 -5.54 -17.15 9.16
CA ILE A 48 -6.65 -16.24 8.82
C ILE A 48 -7.88 -16.63 9.64
N LYS A 49 -7.97 -16.16 10.88
CA LYS A 49 -9.18 -16.33 11.72
C LYS A 49 -9.60 -14.97 12.29
N LYS A 50 -10.85 -14.57 12.06
CA LYS A 50 -11.49 -13.39 12.68
C LYS A 50 -10.77 -12.04 12.45
N TYR A 51 -10.23 -11.80 11.25
CA TYR A 51 -9.67 -10.51 10.85
C TYR A 51 -10.62 -9.75 9.94
N ASN A 52 -10.62 -8.40 10.03
CA ASN A 52 -11.36 -7.54 9.11
C ASN A 52 -10.57 -7.33 7.81
N TYR A 53 -9.24 -7.17 7.94
CA TYR A 53 -8.34 -6.93 6.81
C TYR A 53 -7.09 -7.78 6.90
N ILE A 54 -6.64 -8.26 5.74
CA ILE A 54 -5.32 -8.85 5.56
C ILE A 54 -4.52 -7.90 4.67
N ILE A 55 -3.40 -7.44 5.18
CA ILE A 55 -2.49 -6.53 4.49
C ILE A 55 -1.28 -7.34 4.05
N ILE A 56 -0.98 -7.32 2.76
CA ILE A 56 0.09 -8.12 2.17
C ILE A 56 1.05 -7.19 1.44
N GLU A 57 2.31 -7.23 1.83
CA GLU A 57 3.39 -6.70 1.01
C GLU A 57 3.76 -7.74 -0.06
N ALA A 58 3.71 -7.36 -1.35
CA ALA A 58 4.05 -8.24 -2.45
C ALA A 58 5.25 -7.69 -3.25
N SER A 59 6.31 -8.49 -3.39
CA SER A 59 7.43 -8.21 -4.28
C SER A 59 7.07 -8.50 -5.73
N SER A 60 7.88 -7.98 -6.68
CA SER A 60 7.73 -8.30 -8.11
C SER A 60 7.95 -9.80 -8.39
N PHE A 61 8.84 -10.44 -7.64
CA PHE A 61 9.11 -11.88 -7.72
C PHE A 61 7.87 -12.71 -7.36
N GLN A 62 7.27 -12.42 -6.20
CA GLN A 62 6.05 -13.09 -5.75
C GLN A 62 4.90 -12.90 -6.74
N LEU A 63 4.75 -11.68 -7.28
CA LEU A 63 3.71 -11.38 -8.27
C LEU A 63 3.99 -12.07 -9.61
N ALA A 64 5.25 -12.21 -10.03
CA ALA A 64 5.61 -12.90 -11.27
C ALA A 64 5.10 -14.36 -11.27
N TYR A 65 5.18 -15.05 -10.13
CA TYR A 65 4.70 -16.43 -9.98
C TYR A 65 3.21 -16.53 -9.56
N SER A 66 2.58 -15.42 -9.16
CA SER A 66 1.19 -15.43 -8.71
C SER A 66 0.22 -15.61 -9.88
N LYS A 67 -0.61 -16.68 -9.84
CA LYS A 67 -1.61 -16.99 -10.87
C LYS A 67 -3.01 -16.49 -10.48
N PHE A 68 -3.35 -16.46 -9.18
CA PHE A 68 -4.73 -16.27 -8.69
C PHE A 68 -4.90 -15.08 -7.75
N ILE A 69 -3.95 -14.13 -7.76
CA ILE A 69 -4.01 -12.96 -6.88
C ILE A 69 -5.18 -12.06 -7.28
N ARG A 70 -6.10 -11.83 -6.34
CA ARG A 70 -7.29 -10.98 -6.53
C ARG A 70 -7.59 -10.21 -5.25
N PRO A 71 -6.88 -9.11 -4.98
CA PRO A 71 -7.11 -8.29 -3.80
C PRO A 71 -8.37 -7.44 -3.91
N ASP A 72 -9.01 -7.16 -2.76
CA ASP A 72 -10.11 -6.19 -2.69
C ASP A 72 -9.62 -4.76 -2.91
N HIS A 73 -8.41 -4.47 -2.42
CA HIS A 73 -7.70 -3.20 -2.62
C HIS A 73 -6.27 -3.51 -3.07
N ALA A 74 -5.94 -3.17 -4.29
CA ALA A 74 -4.60 -3.32 -4.86
C ALA A 74 -3.92 -1.94 -4.93
N ILE A 75 -2.70 -1.81 -4.42
CA ILE A 75 -1.94 -0.56 -4.41
C ILE A 75 -0.61 -0.78 -5.13
N LEU A 76 -0.42 -0.09 -6.24
CA LEU A 76 0.86 0.03 -6.93
C LEU A 76 1.42 1.42 -6.69
N LEU A 77 2.42 1.53 -5.81
CA LEU A 77 2.99 2.80 -5.38
C LEU A 77 3.75 3.49 -6.51
N ASN A 78 4.79 2.84 -7.00
CA ASN A 78 5.70 3.39 -8.01
C ASN A 78 6.43 2.28 -8.75
N ILE A 79 7.04 2.68 -9.88
CA ILE A 79 7.94 1.83 -10.65
C ILE A 79 9.18 2.66 -10.99
N ALA A 80 10.34 2.14 -10.63
CA ALA A 80 11.67 2.63 -11.01
C ALA A 80 12.53 1.43 -11.42
N ASN A 81 13.66 1.67 -12.06
CA ASN A 81 14.59 0.61 -12.44
C ASN A 81 15.06 -0.17 -11.21
N ASP A 82 14.80 -1.47 -11.22
CA ASP A 82 15.18 -2.38 -10.13
C ASP A 82 15.03 -3.83 -10.60
N HIS A 83 15.86 -4.73 -10.10
CA HIS A 83 15.78 -6.17 -10.36
C HIS A 83 15.74 -6.57 -11.87
N LEU A 84 16.40 -5.80 -12.75
CA LEU A 84 16.40 -6.09 -14.18
C LEU A 84 17.23 -7.31 -14.53
N ASP A 85 18.22 -7.64 -13.72
CA ASP A 85 19.00 -8.87 -13.76
C ASP A 85 18.11 -10.12 -13.69
N TRP A 86 17.07 -10.08 -12.85
CA TRP A 86 16.12 -11.18 -12.71
C TRP A 86 14.97 -11.13 -13.73
N HIS A 87 14.37 -9.94 -13.95
CA HIS A 87 13.23 -9.79 -14.86
C HIS A 87 13.63 -9.74 -16.34
N GLY A 88 14.92 -9.61 -16.65
CA GLY A 88 15.48 -9.47 -17.98
C GLY A 88 15.31 -8.07 -18.58
N ASN A 89 14.20 -7.40 -18.34
CA ASN A 89 13.94 -6.04 -18.82
C ASN A 89 12.83 -5.34 -18.05
N MET A 90 12.73 -4.02 -18.26
CA MET A 90 11.74 -3.17 -17.58
C MET A 90 10.29 -3.54 -17.92
N ARG A 91 10.02 -4.00 -19.14
CA ARG A 91 8.67 -4.42 -19.55
C ARG A 91 8.18 -5.61 -18.71
N ASN A 92 9.01 -6.61 -18.51
CA ASN A 92 8.69 -7.77 -17.68
C ASN A 92 8.52 -7.40 -16.22
N TYR A 93 9.36 -6.50 -15.70
CA TYR A 93 9.25 -5.98 -14.34
C TYR A 93 7.91 -5.26 -14.12
N ILE A 94 7.54 -4.35 -15.04
CA ILE A 94 6.23 -3.66 -15.00
C ILE A 94 5.10 -4.70 -15.07
N ASN A 95 5.16 -5.65 -16.00
CA ASN A 95 4.12 -6.65 -16.17
C ASN A 95 3.94 -7.51 -14.92
N SER A 96 5.04 -7.88 -14.23
CA SER A 96 4.95 -8.64 -12.98
C SER A 96 4.18 -7.86 -11.91
N LYS A 97 4.45 -6.56 -11.73
CA LYS A 97 3.73 -5.74 -10.76
C LYS A 97 2.27 -5.52 -11.13
N PHE A 98 1.95 -5.36 -12.40
CA PHE A 98 0.58 -5.18 -12.87
C PHE A 98 -0.31 -6.42 -12.69
N LYS A 99 0.26 -7.62 -12.48
CA LYS A 99 -0.50 -8.83 -12.14
C LYS A 99 -1.39 -8.64 -10.90
N ILE A 100 -1.05 -7.73 -9.99
CA ILE A 100 -1.86 -7.42 -8.80
C ILE A 100 -3.31 -7.01 -9.16
N PHE A 101 -3.52 -6.46 -10.37
CA PHE A 101 -4.82 -6.00 -10.85
C PHE A 101 -5.54 -6.99 -11.78
N ALA A 102 -4.80 -7.97 -12.34
CA ALA A 102 -5.26 -8.77 -13.47
C ALA A 102 -6.60 -9.49 -13.24
N LEU A 103 -6.85 -9.97 -12.05
CA LEU A 103 -8.07 -10.71 -11.71
C LEU A 103 -9.09 -9.90 -10.91
N GLN A 104 -8.86 -8.59 -10.70
CA GLN A 104 -9.81 -7.74 -10.00
C GLN A 104 -11.12 -7.58 -10.79
N LYS A 105 -12.24 -7.52 -10.04
CA LYS A 105 -13.57 -7.23 -10.56
C LYS A 105 -13.91 -5.74 -10.40
N LYS A 106 -14.94 -5.25 -11.08
CA LYS A 106 -15.44 -3.86 -11.00
C LYS A 106 -15.78 -3.37 -9.58
N SER A 107 -16.04 -4.29 -8.64
CA SER A 107 -16.31 -3.97 -7.23
C SER A 107 -15.04 -3.78 -6.37
N GLN A 108 -13.86 -4.07 -6.91
CA GLN A 108 -12.57 -3.99 -6.21
C GLN A 108 -11.80 -2.74 -6.65
N TYR A 109 -10.92 -2.24 -5.79
CA TYR A 109 -10.25 -0.95 -5.97
C TYR A 109 -8.80 -1.12 -6.39
N SER A 110 -8.39 -0.40 -7.43
CA SER A 110 -7.04 -0.37 -8.00
C SER A 110 -6.43 1.02 -7.79
N PHE A 111 -5.50 1.15 -6.86
CA PHE A 111 -4.79 2.39 -6.59
C PHE A 111 -3.53 2.44 -7.45
N VAL A 112 -3.47 3.41 -8.34
CA VAL A 112 -2.39 3.57 -9.31
C VAL A 112 -2.01 5.03 -9.39
N ASN A 113 -0.74 5.37 -9.31
CA ASN A 113 -0.28 6.74 -9.43
C ASN A 113 -0.52 7.30 -10.85
N LYS A 114 -0.66 8.61 -10.96
CA LYS A 114 -1.03 9.30 -12.21
C LYS A 114 -0.11 8.95 -13.38
N ASN A 115 1.19 8.83 -13.16
CA ASN A 115 2.17 8.46 -14.19
C ASN A 115 2.01 7.03 -14.74
N LEU A 116 1.34 6.15 -14.00
CA LEU A 116 1.07 4.77 -14.41
C LEU A 116 -0.37 4.55 -14.88
N GLN A 117 -1.19 5.62 -14.91
CA GLN A 117 -2.61 5.55 -15.29
C GLN A 117 -2.81 4.96 -16.68
N ASN A 118 -2.04 5.42 -17.68
CA ASN A 118 -2.14 4.92 -19.04
C ASN A 118 -1.78 3.43 -19.14
N ASN A 119 -0.80 2.99 -18.34
CA ASN A 119 -0.46 1.56 -18.26
C ASN A 119 -1.64 0.72 -17.75
N PHE A 120 -2.43 1.25 -16.81
CA PHE A 120 -3.62 0.57 -16.30
C PHE A 120 -4.74 0.53 -17.35
N ILE A 121 -5.05 1.65 -17.98
CA ILE A 121 -6.13 1.78 -18.98
C ILE A 121 -5.84 0.92 -20.20
N ASN A 122 -4.63 0.98 -20.75
CA ASN A 122 -4.24 0.23 -21.95
C ASN A 122 -4.29 -1.30 -21.74
N ARG A 123 -4.20 -1.77 -20.50
CA ARG A 123 -4.39 -3.19 -20.15
C ARG A 123 -5.85 -3.60 -19.98
N LYS A 124 -6.81 -2.69 -20.15
CA LYS A 124 -8.26 -2.94 -20.01
C LYS A 124 -8.61 -3.64 -18.69
N LEU A 125 -7.96 -3.24 -17.59
CA LEU A 125 -8.16 -3.85 -16.27
C LEU A 125 -9.53 -3.47 -15.68
N SER A 126 -10.19 -4.42 -15.02
CA SER A 126 -11.59 -4.29 -14.59
C SER A 126 -11.76 -3.59 -13.23
N GLY A 127 -10.74 -3.51 -12.40
CA GLY A 127 -10.82 -2.89 -11.07
C GLY A 127 -11.17 -1.41 -11.14
N LYS A 128 -11.90 -0.91 -10.14
CA LYS A 128 -12.23 0.51 -10.04
C LYS A 128 -10.97 1.32 -9.80
N LEU A 129 -10.54 2.06 -10.84
CA LEU A 129 -9.33 2.88 -10.80
C LEU A 129 -9.47 4.04 -9.81
N ILE A 130 -8.51 4.17 -8.92
CA ILE A 130 -8.32 5.27 -8.00
C ILE A 130 -6.95 5.88 -8.25
N ILE A 131 -6.92 7.17 -8.55
CA ILE A 131 -5.69 7.95 -8.68
C ILE A 131 -5.47 8.72 -7.37
N PRO A 132 -4.49 8.31 -6.54
CA PRO A 132 -4.16 9.04 -5.31
C PRO A 132 -3.69 10.45 -5.64
N ARG A 133 -4.23 11.45 -4.93
CA ARG A 133 -3.90 12.86 -5.17
C ARG A 133 -3.08 13.43 -4.04
N MET A 134 -1.95 14.04 -4.36
CA MET A 134 -1.09 14.69 -3.38
C MET A 134 -1.81 15.82 -2.63
N GLN A 135 -2.71 16.53 -3.31
CA GLN A 135 -3.53 17.59 -2.69
C GLN A 135 -4.36 17.06 -1.51
N ASP A 136 -4.85 15.83 -1.60
CA ASP A 136 -5.63 15.22 -0.51
C ASP A 136 -4.77 14.97 0.73
N TYR A 137 -3.50 14.60 0.55
CA TYR A 137 -2.56 14.49 1.66
C TYR A 137 -2.15 15.88 2.18
N ASN A 138 -1.86 16.84 1.30
CA ASN A 138 -1.43 18.18 1.69
C ASN A 138 -2.47 18.89 2.58
N ARG A 139 -3.77 18.66 2.37
CA ARG A 139 -4.84 19.21 3.23
C ARG A 139 -4.72 18.80 4.69
N ILE A 140 -4.20 17.61 4.96
CA ILE A 140 -4.07 17.09 6.32
C ILE A 140 -2.63 17.15 6.84
N LYS A 141 -1.63 17.29 5.98
CA LYS A 141 -0.20 17.26 6.33
C LYS A 141 0.14 18.26 7.44
N ASN A 142 -0.41 19.47 7.37
CA ASN A 142 -0.20 20.52 8.39
C ASN A 142 -0.84 20.18 9.74
N LYS A 143 -1.86 19.32 9.77
CA LYS A 143 -2.52 18.86 11.01
C LYS A 143 -1.80 17.66 11.63
N VAL A 144 -0.89 17.00 10.89
CA VAL A 144 -0.07 15.89 11.37
C VAL A 144 1.14 16.43 12.11
N LYS A 145 1.37 15.97 13.35
CA LYS A 145 2.50 16.37 14.20
C LYS A 145 3.70 15.42 14.07
N ASN A 146 3.54 14.28 13.41
CA ASN A 146 4.53 13.23 13.29
C ASN A 146 5.53 13.56 12.15
N ASP A 147 6.78 13.87 12.52
CA ASP A 147 7.82 14.25 11.57
C ASP A 147 8.18 13.13 10.59
N TYR A 148 8.17 11.87 11.03
CA TYR A 148 8.41 10.72 10.15
C TYR A 148 7.38 10.68 9.01
N ILE A 149 6.09 10.88 9.33
CA ILE A 149 5.01 10.89 8.34
C ILE A 149 5.15 12.09 7.38
N LYS A 150 5.58 13.25 7.87
CA LYS A 150 5.70 14.48 7.07
C LYS A 150 6.90 14.52 6.14
N THR A 151 7.84 13.58 6.22
CA THR A 151 9.00 13.56 5.33
C THR A 151 8.60 13.47 3.86
N ASN A 152 9.36 14.13 2.99
CA ASN A 152 9.07 14.14 1.56
C ASN A 152 9.11 12.74 0.92
N ILE A 153 9.96 11.86 1.45
CA ILE A 153 10.05 10.46 1.00
C ILE A 153 8.73 9.69 1.22
N ASN A 154 7.91 10.13 2.16
CA ASN A 154 6.61 9.51 2.45
C ASN A 154 5.43 10.15 1.71
N ASN A 155 5.63 11.24 0.98
CA ASN A 155 4.53 11.95 0.33
C ASN A 155 3.69 11.06 -0.60
N GLU A 156 4.35 10.25 -1.44
CA GLU A 156 3.70 9.33 -2.36
C GLU A 156 2.98 8.19 -1.60
N ASN A 157 3.66 7.62 -0.59
CA ASN A 157 3.07 6.59 0.27
C ASN A 157 1.81 7.11 0.96
N MET A 158 1.87 8.33 1.50
CA MET A 158 0.76 8.96 2.22
C MET A 158 -0.40 9.31 1.31
N SER A 159 -0.18 9.72 0.06
CA SER A 159 -1.29 9.96 -0.87
C SER A 159 -2.12 8.69 -1.09
N ASN A 160 -1.47 7.53 -1.20
CA ASN A 160 -2.13 6.23 -1.31
C ASN A 160 -2.88 5.86 -0.01
N VAL A 161 -2.25 6.06 1.16
CA VAL A 161 -2.88 5.78 2.46
C VAL A 161 -4.11 6.65 2.69
N VAL A 162 -4.05 7.94 2.34
CA VAL A 162 -5.19 8.87 2.42
C VAL A 162 -6.32 8.44 1.49
N ALA A 163 -6.01 8.08 0.25
CA ALA A 163 -7.01 7.61 -0.70
C ALA A 163 -7.70 6.32 -0.21
N LEU A 164 -6.93 5.38 0.35
CA LEU A 164 -7.48 4.16 0.97
C LEU A 164 -8.35 4.49 2.18
N ALA A 165 -7.91 5.38 3.09
CA ALA A 165 -8.66 5.78 4.27
C ALA A 165 -10.02 6.39 3.91
N LYS A 166 -10.10 7.18 2.84
CA LYS A 166 -11.36 7.72 2.30
C LYS A 166 -12.29 6.61 1.80
N ILE A 167 -11.78 5.63 1.03
CA ILE A 167 -12.56 4.48 0.55
C ILE A 167 -13.09 3.65 1.72
N LEU A 168 -12.30 3.49 2.78
CA LEU A 168 -12.68 2.77 4.00
C LEU A 168 -13.53 3.62 4.96
N LYS A 169 -13.85 4.86 4.61
CA LYS A 169 -14.67 5.80 5.39
C LYS A 169 -14.12 6.05 6.80
N ILE A 170 -12.79 6.07 6.95
CA ILE A 170 -12.14 6.42 8.22
C ILE A 170 -12.30 7.94 8.45
N LYS A 171 -12.84 8.32 9.60
CA LYS A 171 -13.03 9.74 9.97
C LYS A 171 -11.68 10.48 10.01
N GLU A 172 -11.59 11.68 9.42
CA GLU A 172 -10.35 12.46 9.30
C GLU A 172 -9.65 12.66 10.65
N LYS A 173 -10.40 13.05 11.70
CA LYS A 173 -9.85 13.24 13.04
C LYS A 173 -9.18 11.97 13.58
N SER A 174 -9.82 10.81 13.43
CA SER A 174 -9.28 9.52 13.88
C SER A 174 -8.06 9.10 13.03
N PHE A 175 -8.09 9.39 11.73
CA PHE A 175 -6.98 9.16 10.83
C PHE A 175 -5.73 9.95 11.24
N ILE A 176 -5.87 11.27 11.45
CA ILE A 176 -4.77 12.15 11.90
C ILE A 176 -4.22 11.69 13.24
N THR A 177 -5.09 11.37 14.20
CA THR A 177 -4.67 10.84 15.51
C THR A 177 -3.87 9.56 15.36
N SER A 178 -4.28 8.67 14.46
CA SER A 178 -3.54 7.44 14.16
C SER A 178 -2.14 7.72 13.58
N LEU A 179 -2.04 8.66 12.63
CA LEU A 179 -0.76 9.05 12.05
C LEU A 179 0.19 9.65 13.10
N ASN A 180 -0.33 10.46 14.02
CA ASN A 180 0.46 11.09 15.07
C ASN A 180 1.07 10.06 16.05
N SER A 181 0.43 8.92 16.23
CA SER A 181 0.92 7.84 17.10
C SER A 181 1.80 6.80 16.39
N PHE A 182 2.07 6.95 15.10
CA PHE A 182 2.91 6.03 14.36
C PHE A 182 4.40 6.23 14.68
N LYS A 183 5.09 5.17 15.13
CA LYS A 183 6.49 5.26 15.59
C LYS A 183 7.55 5.14 14.48
N GLY A 184 7.13 5.02 13.21
CA GLY A 184 8.07 4.73 12.12
C GLY A 184 8.42 3.24 12.00
N LEU A 185 9.40 2.94 11.16
CA LEU A 185 9.97 1.61 11.01
C LEU A 185 11.42 1.62 11.48
N PRO A 186 11.88 0.58 12.22
CA PRO A 186 13.28 0.42 12.55
C PRO A 186 14.16 0.47 11.28
N HIS A 187 15.31 1.10 11.38
CA HIS A 187 16.30 1.24 10.30
C HIS A 187 15.80 1.94 9.02
N ARG A 188 14.67 2.67 9.10
CA ARG A 188 14.13 3.45 7.98
C ARG A 188 13.81 4.86 8.43
N TYR A 189 14.73 5.81 8.15
CA TYR A 189 14.61 7.21 8.56
C TYR A 189 14.40 7.35 10.09
N GLU A 190 15.14 6.56 10.85
CA GLU A 190 15.07 6.56 12.30
C GLU A 190 15.94 7.72 12.84
N VAL A 191 15.34 8.58 13.66
CA VAL A 191 16.08 9.69 14.28
C VAL A 191 16.72 9.16 15.56
N PHE A 192 18.03 8.86 15.51
CA PHE A 192 18.80 8.36 16.66
C PHE A 192 19.18 9.47 17.64
N LEU A 193 19.35 10.71 17.16
CA LEU A 193 19.78 11.84 17.98
C LEU A 193 19.12 13.12 17.48
N LYS A 194 18.44 13.84 18.38
CA LYS A 194 18.09 15.25 18.15
C LYS A 194 19.10 16.10 18.94
N LYS A 195 20.02 16.79 18.27
CA LYS A 195 20.75 17.88 18.94
C LYS A 195 19.74 18.92 19.41
N LYS A 196 19.81 19.27 20.70
CA LYS A 196 19.07 20.39 21.29
C LYS A 196 19.60 21.70 20.76
#